data_15ffcf552ae4e4fb3b065a1ef7826fb3
#
_entry.id   15ffcf552ae4e4fb3b065a1ef7826fb3
#
_cell.length_a   1.000
_cell.length_b   1.000
_cell.length_c   1.000
_cell.angle_alpha   90.00
_cell.angle_beta   90.00
_cell.angle_gamma   90.00
#
_symmetry.space_group_name_H-M   'P 1'
#
loop_
_entity.id
_entity.type
_entity.pdbx_description
1 polymer ?
#
loop_
_entity_poly.entity_id
_entity_poly.type
_entity_poly.pdbx_seq_one_letter_code
_entity_poly.pdbx_strand_id
1 'polypeptide(L)'
;MPKKIILTTDDVRRVLARIAHEIIEQNKAIEHLILVGVHTRGVPLAERLAANIESLDELKIPVGALDISLHRDDLSSSNWRSIVRHTDIPVDIDGKIIVLVDDVLYTGRSVRAAMDALIDLGRPQSIQLAVLIDRGHREMPIRPDYVGKNIPSSKHEEIQVKLVENDGIDEVAIVSIAKAKPPKGELRKVGYFKRGYYGSSQ
;
A
#
# COMPACT_ATOMS: atom_id res chain seq x y z
N MET A 1 22.54 4.33 8.14
CA MET A 1 21.32 4.73 8.87
C MET A 1 20.92 3.57 9.78
N PRO A 2 20.44 3.81 11.01
CA PRO A 2 20.01 2.71 11.85
C PRO A 2 18.81 2.02 11.19
N LYS A 3 18.94 0.72 10.96
CA LYS A 3 17.91 -0.18 10.45
C LYS A 3 17.46 -1.07 11.60
N LYS A 4 16.16 -1.15 11.85
CA LYS A 4 15.56 -2.02 12.85
C LYS A 4 14.69 -3.05 12.15
N ILE A 5 15.04 -4.32 12.23
CA ILE A 5 14.24 -5.43 11.69
C ILE A 5 13.00 -5.60 12.58
N ILE A 6 11.83 -5.66 11.95
CA ILE A 6 10.51 -5.78 12.59
C ILE A 6 9.88 -7.14 12.34
N LEU A 7 10.06 -7.68 11.12
CA LEU A 7 9.67 -9.04 10.76
C LEU A 7 10.84 -9.73 10.07
N THR A 8 11.13 -10.94 10.52
CA THR A 8 12.05 -11.88 9.88
C THR A 8 11.30 -12.71 8.83
N THR A 9 12.02 -13.52 8.04
CA THR A 9 11.41 -14.47 7.07
C THR A 9 10.36 -15.36 7.73
N ASP A 10 10.65 -15.92 8.89
CA ASP A 10 9.69 -16.76 9.63
C ASP A 10 8.48 -15.97 10.14
N ASP A 11 8.68 -14.70 10.53
CA ASP A 11 7.58 -13.84 10.95
C ASP A 11 6.65 -13.53 9.78
N VAL A 12 7.20 -13.20 8.59
CA VAL A 12 6.41 -12.94 7.37
C VAL A 12 5.57 -14.18 7.03
N ARG A 13 6.19 -15.37 7.04
CA ARG A 13 5.48 -16.63 6.78
C ARG A 13 4.33 -16.85 7.74
N ARG A 14 4.55 -16.69 9.06
CA ARG A 14 3.50 -16.85 10.11
C ARG A 14 2.38 -15.84 9.96
N VAL A 15 2.71 -14.60 9.65
CA VAL A 15 1.74 -13.52 9.44
C VAL A 15 0.84 -13.80 8.25
N LEU A 16 1.41 -14.23 7.11
CA LEU A 16 0.63 -14.56 5.92
C LEU A 16 -0.27 -15.79 6.15
N ALA A 17 0.20 -16.81 6.86
CA ALA A 17 -0.64 -17.96 7.23
C ALA A 17 -1.83 -17.52 8.09
N ARG A 18 -1.63 -16.62 9.07
CA ARG A 18 -2.73 -16.07 9.89
C ARG A 18 -3.72 -15.27 9.06
N ILE A 19 -3.23 -14.37 8.16
CA ILE A 19 -4.13 -13.61 7.28
C ILE A 19 -4.94 -14.53 6.37
N ALA A 20 -4.35 -15.62 5.85
CA ALA A 20 -5.08 -16.61 5.05
C ALA A 20 -6.24 -17.25 5.83
N HIS A 21 -6.02 -17.64 7.09
CA HIS A 21 -7.08 -18.12 7.96
C HIS A 21 -8.19 -17.08 8.18
N GLU A 22 -7.82 -15.82 8.47
CA GLU A 22 -8.79 -14.74 8.67
C GLU A 22 -9.63 -14.48 7.41
N ILE A 23 -9.02 -14.58 6.20
CA ILE A 23 -9.74 -14.45 4.92
C ILE A 23 -10.76 -15.57 4.76
N ILE A 24 -10.39 -16.82 5.03
CA ILE A 24 -11.31 -17.98 4.97
C ILE A 24 -12.47 -17.83 5.94
N GLU A 25 -12.18 -17.47 7.18
CA GLU A 25 -13.21 -17.32 8.24
C GLU A 25 -14.23 -16.22 7.92
N GLN A 26 -13.76 -15.11 7.33
CA GLN A 26 -14.63 -13.98 6.99
C GLN A 26 -15.45 -14.20 5.72
N ASN A 27 -14.96 -15.01 4.77
CA ASN A 27 -15.59 -15.22 3.47
C ASN A 27 -16.20 -16.61 3.35
N LYS A 28 -17.50 -16.75 3.68
CA LYS A 28 -18.21 -18.03 3.58
C LYS A 28 -18.35 -18.56 2.15
N ALA A 29 -18.36 -17.67 1.15
CA ALA A 29 -18.47 -17.99 -0.27
C ALA A 29 -17.10 -17.85 -0.94
N ILE A 30 -16.15 -18.67 -0.51
CA ILE A 30 -14.74 -18.62 -0.93
C ILE A 30 -14.56 -18.88 -2.44
N GLU A 31 -15.52 -19.56 -3.08
CA GLU A 31 -15.56 -19.80 -4.54
C GLU A 31 -15.76 -18.52 -5.36
N HIS A 32 -16.22 -17.44 -4.73
CA HIS A 32 -16.35 -16.12 -5.36
C HIS A 32 -15.19 -15.19 -5.05
N LEU A 33 -14.18 -15.69 -4.32
CA LEU A 33 -13.04 -14.89 -3.90
C LEU A 33 -11.99 -14.76 -5.01
N ILE A 34 -11.42 -13.57 -5.13
CA ILE A 34 -10.26 -13.27 -5.98
C ILE A 34 -9.27 -12.49 -5.14
N LEU A 35 -8.00 -12.87 -5.17
CA LEU A 35 -6.93 -12.06 -4.61
C LEU A 35 -6.33 -11.17 -5.69
N VAL A 36 -6.20 -9.87 -5.45
CA VAL A 36 -5.62 -8.94 -6.40
C VAL A 36 -4.46 -8.21 -5.73
N GLY A 37 -3.24 -8.51 -6.17
CA GLY A 37 -2.02 -7.87 -5.67
C GLY A 37 -1.72 -6.56 -6.39
N VAL A 38 -1.46 -5.49 -5.64
CA VAL A 38 -0.96 -4.22 -6.19
C VAL A 38 0.53 -4.39 -6.54
N HIS A 39 0.91 -4.01 -7.77
CA HIS A 39 2.33 -3.98 -8.12
C HIS A 39 3.12 -3.02 -7.23
N THR A 40 4.32 -3.38 -6.72
CA THR A 40 5.21 -4.50 -7.05
C THR A 40 5.07 -5.67 -6.06
N ARG A 41 4.98 -5.40 -4.77
CA ARG A 41 5.09 -6.40 -3.70
C ARG A 41 3.75 -7.01 -3.29
N GLY A 42 2.63 -6.35 -3.62
CA GLY A 42 1.30 -6.92 -3.39
C GLY A 42 1.07 -8.20 -4.19
N VAL A 43 1.63 -8.33 -5.41
CA VAL A 43 1.44 -9.52 -6.25
C VAL A 43 2.04 -10.78 -5.59
N PRO A 44 3.33 -10.85 -5.25
CA PRO A 44 3.87 -12.03 -4.58
C PRO A 44 3.22 -12.30 -3.21
N LEU A 45 2.76 -11.26 -2.49
CA LEU A 45 1.99 -11.47 -1.26
C LEU A 45 0.63 -12.13 -1.53
N ALA A 46 -0.07 -11.72 -2.60
CA ALA A 46 -1.34 -12.34 -3.01
C ALA A 46 -1.14 -13.80 -3.43
N GLU A 47 -0.09 -14.11 -4.18
CA GLU A 47 0.27 -15.48 -4.58
C GLU A 47 0.55 -16.37 -3.35
N ARG A 48 1.30 -15.87 -2.38
CA ARG A 48 1.57 -16.59 -1.12
C ARG A 48 0.32 -16.79 -0.28
N LEU A 49 -0.59 -15.80 -0.22
CA LEU A 49 -1.89 -15.94 0.45
C LEU A 49 -2.76 -16.99 -0.25
N ALA A 50 -2.81 -16.99 -1.59
CA ALA A 50 -3.53 -18.01 -2.34
C ALA A 50 -3.01 -19.42 -2.07
N ALA A 51 -1.68 -19.60 -2.06
CA ALA A 51 -1.06 -20.88 -1.73
C ALA A 51 -1.36 -21.34 -0.29
N ASN A 52 -1.38 -20.41 0.68
CA ASN A 52 -1.78 -20.73 2.04
C ASN A 52 -3.27 -21.13 2.13
N ILE A 53 -4.17 -20.42 1.42
CA ILE A 53 -5.60 -20.75 1.37
C ILE A 53 -5.80 -22.12 0.75
N GLU A 54 -5.16 -22.39 -0.40
CA GLU A 54 -5.23 -23.70 -1.08
C GLU A 54 -4.76 -24.84 -0.19
N SER A 55 -3.74 -24.60 0.64
CA SER A 55 -3.25 -25.62 1.59
C SER A 55 -4.20 -25.90 2.76
N LEU A 56 -5.09 -24.96 3.09
CA LEU A 56 -6.02 -25.05 4.22
C LEU A 56 -7.39 -25.58 3.82
N ASP A 57 -7.88 -25.21 2.64
CA ASP A 57 -9.27 -25.45 2.22
C ASP A 57 -9.35 -26.20 0.88
N GLU A 58 -8.21 -26.66 0.34
CA GLU A 58 -8.10 -27.39 -0.93
C GLU A 58 -8.72 -26.65 -2.15
N LEU A 59 -9.00 -25.34 -1.99
CA LEU A 59 -9.63 -24.51 -3.01
C LEU A 59 -8.60 -23.54 -3.64
N LYS A 60 -8.48 -23.60 -4.96
CA LYS A 60 -7.60 -22.72 -5.70
C LYS A 60 -8.26 -21.37 -5.95
N ILE A 61 -7.72 -20.32 -5.35
CA ILE A 61 -8.20 -18.94 -5.50
C ILE A 61 -7.49 -18.27 -6.68
N PRO A 62 -8.21 -17.65 -7.62
CA PRO A 62 -7.59 -16.84 -8.67
C PRO A 62 -6.79 -15.68 -8.09
N VAL A 63 -5.62 -15.41 -8.68
CA VAL A 63 -4.76 -14.27 -8.32
C VAL A 63 -4.62 -13.36 -9.52
N GLY A 64 -4.87 -12.08 -9.33
CA GLY A 64 -4.66 -11.02 -10.31
C GLY A 64 -3.54 -10.07 -9.89
N ALA A 65 -2.95 -9.39 -10.87
CA ALA A 65 -1.97 -8.34 -10.71
C ALA A 65 -2.55 -7.00 -11.17
N LEU A 66 -2.46 -5.95 -10.36
CA LEU A 66 -3.03 -4.64 -10.63
C LEU A 66 -1.96 -3.56 -10.71
N ASP A 67 -1.88 -2.87 -11.85
CA ASP A 67 -1.09 -1.65 -12.00
C ASP A 67 -1.95 -0.42 -11.69
N ILE A 68 -1.50 0.38 -10.74
CA ILE A 68 -2.18 1.61 -10.30
C ILE A 68 -1.51 2.89 -10.84
N SER A 69 -0.51 2.77 -11.70
CA SER A 69 0.32 3.90 -12.14
C SER A 69 -0.50 5.03 -12.77
N LEU A 70 -1.57 4.70 -13.49
CA LEU A 70 -2.45 5.67 -14.16
C LEU A 70 -3.46 6.35 -13.20
N HIS A 71 -3.73 5.77 -12.03
CA HIS A 71 -4.72 6.25 -11.06
C HIS A 71 -4.11 6.99 -9.87
N ARG A 72 -2.78 7.08 -9.82
CA ARG A 72 -2.06 7.78 -8.74
C ARG A 72 -2.01 9.28 -8.98
N ASP A 73 -2.44 10.05 -7.97
CA ASP A 73 -2.44 11.51 -7.96
C ASP A 73 -1.15 12.13 -7.39
N ASP A 74 -0.27 11.31 -6.80
CA ASP A 74 0.97 11.76 -6.15
C ASP A 74 2.22 11.63 -7.06
N LEU A 75 2.08 11.13 -8.30
CA LEU A 75 3.17 11.03 -9.26
C LEU A 75 3.29 12.33 -10.07
N SER A 76 4.40 13.05 -9.90
CA SER A 76 4.70 14.20 -10.76
C SER A 76 4.87 13.78 -12.22
N SER A 77 4.34 14.59 -13.16
CA SER A 77 4.27 14.33 -14.60
C SER A 77 5.60 14.04 -15.32
N SER A 78 6.73 14.17 -14.63
CA SER A 78 8.06 13.90 -15.19
C SER A 78 8.51 12.43 -15.05
N ASN A 79 7.90 11.62 -14.18
CA ASN A 79 8.37 10.27 -13.88
C ASN A 79 7.47 9.13 -14.41
N TRP A 80 6.31 9.43 -15.02
CA TRP A 80 5.35 8.41 -15.44
C TRP A 80 5.72 7.63 -16.71
N ARG A 81 6.80 8.01 -17.40
CA ARG A 81 7.28 7.29 -18.60
C ARG A 81 8.02 5.98 -18.32
N SER A 82 8.32 5.67 -17.08
CA SER A 82 9.06 4.46 -16.74
C SER A 82 8.16 3.45 -16.06
N ILE A 83 7.77 2.42 -16.81
CA ILE A 83 7.19 1.18 -16.32
C ILE A 83 5.68 1.25 -16.07
N VAL A 84 4.87 1.41 -17.11
CA VAL A 84 3.49 0.91 -17.10
C VAL A 84 3.60 -0.62 -17.02
N ARG A 85 3.20 -1.19 -15.90
CA ARG A 85 3.07 -2.64 -15.73
C ARG A 85 1.69 -3.04 -16.22
N HIS A 86 1.57 -4.27 -16.65
CA HIS A 86 0.30 -4.76 -17.17
C HIS A 86 -0.62 -5.15 -16.01
N THR A 87 -1.85 -4.65 -16.01
CA THR A 87 -2.92 -5.21 -15.17
C THR A 87 -3.37 -6.53 -15.82
N ASP A 88 -3.30 -7.60 -15.03
CA ASP A 88 -3.70 -8.95 -15.46
C ASP A 88 -4.57 -9.58 -14.37
N ILE A 89 -5.88 -9.64 -14.62
CA ILE A 89 -6.85 -10.31 -13.74
C ILE A 89 -7.47 -11.45 -14.58
N PRO A 90 -7.17 -12.72 -14.24
CA PRO A 90 -7.46 -13.85 -15.12
C PRO A 90 -8.95 -14.24 -15.20
N VAL A 91 -9.81 -13.56 -14.45
CA VAL A 91 -11.25 -13.85 -14.37
C VAL A 91 -12.06 -12.56 -14.34
N ASP A 92 -13.34 -12.65 -14.72
CA ASP A 92 -14.29 -11.56 -14.57
C ASP A 92 -14.50 -11.25 -13.08
N ILE A 93 -14.47 -9.95 -12.73
CA ILE A 93 -14.61 -9.48 -11.37
C ILE A 93 -16.05 -9.14 -10.99
N ASP A 94 -16.98 -9.13 -11.95
CA ASP A 94 -18.39 -8.81 -11.69
C ASP A 94 -19.00 -9.76 -10.66
N GLY A 95 -19.58 -9.18 -9.61
CA GLY A 95 -20.20 -9.95 -8.52
C GLY A 95 -19.23 -10.75 -7.65
N LYS A 96 -17.92 -10.63 -7.85
CA LYS A 96 -16.89 -11.32 -7.05
C LYS A 96 -16.53 -10.53 -5.79
N ILE A 97 -15.99 -11.25 -4.81
CA ILE A 97 -15.38 -10.67 -3.62
C ILE A 97 -13.88 -10.51 -3.92
N ILE A 98 -13.39 -9.29 -3.92
CA ILE A 98 -11.97 -9.01 -4.14
C ILE A 98 -11.28 -8.77 -2.80
N VAL A 99 -10.19 -9.49 -2.54
CA VAL A 99 -9.22 -9.09 -1.50
C VAL A 99 -8.05 -8.41 -2.20
N LEU A 100 -8.01 -7.09 -2.09
CA LEU A 100 -6.89 -6.27 -2.55
C LEU A 100 -5.71 -6.45 -1.61
N VAL A 101 -4.54 -6.79 -2.13
CA VAL A 101 -3.35 -7.10 -1.34
C VAL A 101 -2.24 -6.10 -1.61
N ASP A 102 -1.69 -5.51 -0.55
CA ASP A 102 -0.56 -4.58 -0.64
C ASP A 102 0.46 -4.83 0.50
N ASP A 103 1.66 -4.31 0.36
CA ASP A 103 2.72 -4.50 1.36
C ASP A 103 2.58 -3.53 2.54
N VAL A 104 2.39 -2.23 2.29
CA VAL A 104 2.35 -1.19 3.33
C VAL A 104 1.18 -0.24 3.13
N LEU A 105 0.28 -0.21 4.08
CA LEU A 105 -0.75 0.83 4.14
C LEU A 105 -0.22 2.04 4.92
N TYR A 106 -0.16 3.18 4.23
CA TYR A 106 0.27 4.47 4.76
C TYR A 106 -0.86 5.50 4.67
N THR A 107 -0.81 6.41 3.71
CA THR A 107 -1.80 7.48 3.53
C THR A 107 -3.16 6.97 3.02
N GLY A 108 -3.18 5.83 2.33
CA GLY A 108 -4.34 5.26 1.65
C GLY A 108 -4.45 5.64 0.17
N ARG A 109 -3.55 6.49 -0.36
CA ARG A 109 -3.61 6.96 -1.77
C ARG A 109 -3.45 5.82 -2.76
N SER A 110 -2.51 4.90 -2.55
CA SER A 110 -2.33 3.72 -3.41
C SER A 110 -3.55 2.82 -3.40
N VAL A 111 -4.14 2.58 -2.23
CA VAL A 111 -5.36 1.76 -2.09
C VAL A 111 -6.55 2.43 -2.79
N ARG A 112 -6.71 3.75 -2.66
CA ARG A 112 -7.74 4.48 -3.41
C ARG A 112 -7.55 4.31 -4.91
N ALA A 113 -6.33 4.52 -5.42
CA ALA A 113 -6.00 4.34 -6.83
C ALA A 113 -6.30 2.90 -7.31
N ALA A 114 -6.02 1.90 -6.46
CA ALA A 114 -6.33 0.50 -6.76
C ALA A 114 -7.85 0.24 -6.82
N MET A 115 -8.63 0.82 -5.90
CA MET A 115 -10.09 0.73 -5.94
C MET A 115 -10.66 1.39 -7.21
N ASP A 116 -10.19 2.59 -7.56
CA ASP A 116 -10.60 3.29 -8.79
C ASP A 116 -10.31 2.41 -10.02
N ALA A 117 -9.10 1.83 -10.11
CA ALA A 117 -8.73 0.93 -11.21
C ALA A 117 -9.59 -0.34 -11.28
N LEU A 118 -9.94 -0.95 -10.15
CA LEU A 118 -10.83 -2.12 -10.11
C LEU A 118 -12.25 -1.77 -10.56
N ILE A 119 -12.77 -0.62 -10.15
CA ILE A 119 -14.12 -0.15 -10.53
C ILE A 119 -14.20 0.12 -12.03
N ASP A 120 -13.10 0.58 -12.66
CA ASP A 120 -13.03 0.77 -14.11
C ASP A 120 -13.04 -0.56 -14.88
N LEU A 121 -12.62 -1.67 -14.24
CA LEU A 121 -12.59 -3.01 -14.86
C LEU A 121 -13.90 -3.77 -14.71
N GLY A 122 -14.76 -3.45 -13.74
CA GLY A 122 -16.02 -4.14 -13.51
C GLY A 122 -16.69 -3.75 -12.20
N ARG A 123 -17.72 -4.51 -11.82
CA ARG A 123 -18.53 -4.25 -10.61
C ARG A 123 -18.41 -5.40 -9.60
N PRO A 124 -17.35 -5.44 -8.79
CA PRO A 124 -17.22 -6.44 -7.74
C PRO A 124 -18.36 -6.30 -6.71
N GLN A 125 -18.72 -7.40 -6.06
CA GLN A 125 -19.67 -7.40 -4.95
C GLN A 125 -19.13 -6.62 -3.76
N SER A 126 -17.84 -6.81 -3.45
CA SER A 126 -17.12 -6.09 -2.40
C SER A 126 -15.63 -6.08 -2.65
N ILE A 127 -14.95 -5.09 -2.10
CA ILE A 127 -13.50 -5.00 -2.07
C ILE A 127 -13.07 -4.97 -0.60
N GLN A 128 -12.30 -5.96 -0.19
CA GLN A 128 -11.64 -6.06 1.12
C GLN A 128 -10.16 -5.73 0.95
N LEU A 129 -9.49 -5.29 1.99
CA LEU A 129 -8.08 -4.90 1.95
C LEU A 129 -7.24 -5.74 2.91
N ALA A 130 -6.23 -6.41 2.38
CA ALA A 130 -5.20 -7.11 3.13
C ALA A 130 -3.86 -6.42 2.99
N VAL A 131 -3.17 -6.12 4.11
CA VAL A 131 -1.85 -5.50 4.09
C VAL A 131 -0.88 -6.21 5.03
N LEU A 132 0.36 -6.36 4.59
CA LEU A 132 1.39 -6.93 5.46
C LEU A 132 1.67 -6.00 6.64
N ILE A 133 1.76 -4.68 6.39
CA ILE A 133 2.05 -3.67 7.40
C ILE A 133 1.04 -2.53 7.33
N ASP A 134 0.47 -2.19 8.47
CA ASP A 134 -0.23 -0.92 8.68
C ASP A 134 0.65 0.02 9.52
N ARG A 135 1.09 1.14 8.93
CA ARG A 135 1.95 2.11 9.62
C ARG A 135 1.22 3.35 10.15
N GLY A 136 -0.09 3.45 9.94
CA GLY A 136 -0.86 4.62 10.32
C GLY A 136 -0.69 5.81 9.37
N HIS A 137 -0.92 7.03 9.87
CA HIS A 137 -0.80 8.31 9.14
C HIS A 137 -1.71 8.42 7.91
N ARG A 138 -2.98 8.00 8.05
CA ARG A 138 -3.98 8.10 6.97
C ARG A 138 -4.23 9.54 6.55
N GLU A 139 -4.37 9.74 5.25
CA GLU A 139 -4.94 10.94 4.63
C GLU A 139 -6.33 10.67 4.05
N MET A 140 -6.72 9.41 3.97
CA MET A 140 -8.00 8.94 3.46
C MET A 140 -8.67 8.02 4.49
N PRO A 141 -10.01 7.95 4.53
CA PRO A 141 -10.77 7.14 5.49
C PRO A 141 -10.76 5.64 5.12
N ILE A 142 -9.57 5.07 4.93
CA ILE A 142 -9.36 3.69 4.52
C ILE A 142 -8.81 2.90 5.71
N ARG A 143 -9.43 1.75 5.98
CA ARG A 143 -8.98 0.78 6.97
C ARG A 143 -8.82 -0.57 6.31
N PRO A 144 -7.77 -1.33 6.65
CA PRO A 144 -7.63 -2.69 6.15
C PRO A 144 -8.54 -3.64 6.93
N ASP A 145 -9.04 -4.67 6.25
CA ASP A 145 -9.81 -5.77 6.84
C ASP A 145 -8.87 -6.78 7.48
N TYR A 146 -7.71 -7.00 6.86
CA TYR A 146 -6.69 -7.94 7.31
C TYR A 146 -5.34 -7.24 7.44
N VAL A 147 -4.73 -7.34 8.62
CA VAL A 147 -3.46 -6.66 8.92
C VAL A 147 -2.42 -7.65 9.43
N GLY A 148 -1.28 -7.72 8.76
CA GLY A 148 -0.16 -8.52 9.22
C GLY A 148 0.40 -7.99 10.54
N LYS A 149 0.81 -6.73 10.55
CA LYS A 149 1.31 -6.07 11.76
C LYS A 149 1.05 -4.58 11.74
N ASN A 150 0.57 -4.05 12.86
CA ASN A 150 0.48 -2.62 13.09
C ASN A 150 1.84 -2.09 13.58
N ILE A 151 2.41 -1.12 12.89
CA ILE A 151 3.69 -0.51 13.23
C ILE A 151 3.52 1.01 13.28
N PRO A 152 3.21 1.58 14.43
CA PRO A 152 3.20 3.03 14.57
C PRO A 152 4.63 3.55 14.31
N SER A 153 4.77 4.32 13.24
CA SER A 153 6.05 4.89 12.83
C SER A 153 5.97 6.41 12.78
N SER A 154 7.10 7.10 12.88
CA SER A 154 7.13 8.55 12.67
C SER A 154 7.11 8.90 11.18
N LYS A 155 6.77 10.16 10.84
CA LYS A 155 6.87 10.66 9.46
C LYS A 155 8.31 10.69 8.92
N HIS A 156 9.31 10.57 9.81
CA HIS A 156 10.75 10.55 9.49
C HIS A 156 11.31 9.12 9.40
N GLU A 157 10.45 8.13 9.45
CA GLU A 157 10.79 6.74 9.31
C GLU A 157 10.13 6.17 8.07
N GLU A 158 10.78 5.24 7.42
CA GLU A 158 10.28 4.49 6.27
C GLU A 158 10.17 3.02 6.65
N ILE A 159 9.07 2.40 6.26
CA ILE A 159 8.91 0.95 6.34
C ILE A 159 9.42 0.36 5.02
N GLN A 160 10.44 -0.47 5.11
CA GLN A 160 10.96 -1.21 3.96
C GLN A 160 10.53 -2.66 4.06
N VAL A 161 9.73 -3.09 3.10
CA VAL A 161 9.36 -4.49 2.89
C VAL A 161 10.27 -5.05 1.81
N LYS A 162 10.89 -6.19 2.09
CA LYS A 162 11.64 -6.99 1.12
C LYS A 162 11.00 -8.37 1.02
N LEU A 163 10.89 -8.88 -0.20
CA LEU A 163 10.35 -10.20 -0.49
C LEU A 163 11.35 -10.96 -1.35
N VAL A 164 11.43 -12.28 -1.14
CA VAL A 164 12.41 -13.12 -1.84
C VAL A 164 12.28 -13.01 -3.35
N GLU A 165 11.09 -12.85 -3.87
CA GLU A 165 10.79 -12.74 -5.32
C GLU A 165 11.38 -11.47 -5.96
N ASN A 166 11.49 -10.39 -5.19
CA ASN A 166 11.96 -9.10 -5.67
C ASN A 166 13.36 -8.75 -5.15
N ASP A 167 13.66 -9.14 -3.91
CA ASP A 167 14.81 -8.65 -3.14
C ASP A 167 15.76 -9.78 -2.68
N GLY A 168 15.42 -11.05 -2.94
CA GLY A 168 16.18 -12.22 -2.54
C GLY A 168 16.11 -12.60 -1.05
N ILE A 169 15.31 -11.86 -0.26
CA ILE A 169 15.12 -12.10 1.17
C ILE A 169 13.75 -11.57 1.61
N ASP A 170 13.12 -12.27 2.56
CA ASP A 170 11.92 -11.74 3.26
C ASP A 170 12.35 -10.99 4.52
N GLU A 171 12.03 -9.73 4.59
CA GLU A 171 12.33 -8.88 5.73
C GLU A 171 11.44 -7.65 5.75
N VAL A 172 10.97 -7.25 6.92
CA VAL A 172 10.39 -5.93 7.13
C VAL A 172 11.24 -5.16 8.11
N ALA A 173 11.64 -3.94 7.76
CA ALA A 173 12.47 -3.10 8.60
C ALA A 173 11.95 -1.65 8.65
N ILE A 174 12.25 -0.97 9.77
CA ILE A 174 12.14 0.48 9.90
C ILE A 174 13.50 1.09 9.62
N VAL A 175 13.52 2.09 8.75
CA VAL A 175 14.72 2.87 8.43
C VAL A 175 14.46 4.33 8.71
N SER A 176 15.34 4.98 9.47
CA SER A 176 15.24 6.42 9.72
C SER A 176 15.66 7.18 8.47
N ILE A 177 14.79 8.05 7.95
CA ILE A 177 15.12 8.96 6.87
C ILE A 177 15.94 10.09 7.48
N ALA A 178 17.22 10.24 7.10
CA ALA A 178 18.02 11.39 7.51
C ALA A 178 17.31 12.67 7.09
N LYS A 179 17.07 13.59 8.02
CA LYS A 179 16.61 14.95 7.67
C LYS A 179 17.56 15.50 6.62
N ALA A 180 17.08 15.77 5.41
CA ALA A 180 17.83 16.57 4.47
C ALA A 180 18.20 17.85 5.20
N LYS A 181 19.52 18.12 5.38
CA LYS A 181 19.96 19.42 5.92
C LYS A 181 19.36 20.49 5.00
N PRO A 182 18.66 21.49 5.55
CA PRO A 182 18.23 22.60 4.72
C PRO A 182 19.47 23.17 4.00
N PRO A 183 19.34 23.55 2.73
CA PRO A 183 20.47 24.14 1.98
C PRO A 183 21.04 25.29 2.81
N LYS A 184 22.33 25.23 3.10
CA LYS A 184 23.06 26.34 3.72
C LYS A 184 23.09 27.47 2.69
N GLY A 185 22.41 28.55 2.97
CA GLY A 185 22.56 29.81 2.22
C GLY A 185 21.24 30.28 1.61
N GLU A 186 20.73 31.26 2.22
CA GLU A 186 20.16 32.54 1.81
C GLU A 186 19.03 32.96 2.74
N LEU A 187 19.43 33.64 3.80
CA LEU A 187 18.54 34.56 4.49
C LEU A 187 18.18 35.70 3.51
N ARG A 188 17.15 35.50 2.69
CA ARG A 188 16.51 36.63 2.03
C ARG A 188 15.86 37.48 3.10
N LYS A 189 16.45 38.64 3.34
CA LYS A 189 15.86 39.72 4.17
C LYS A 189 14.48 40.04 3.57
N VAL A 190 13.44 39.56 4.21
CA VAL A 190 12.07 40.00 3.92
C VAL A 190 11.97 41.40 4.52
N GLY A 191 12.06 42.41 3.66
CA GLY A 191 11.86 43.80 4.03
C GLY A 191 10.42 43.99 4.49
N TYR A 192 10.25 44.37 5.75
CA TYR A 192 8.96 44.83 6.28
C TYR A 192 8.59 46.14 5.61
N PHE A 193 7.58 46.14 4.72
CA PHE A 193 6.90 47.34 4.24
C PHE A 193 6.11 47.92 5.42
N LYS A 194 6.62 49.00 6.02
CA LYS A 194 5.87 49.89 6.91
C LYS A 194 4.76 50.56 6.07
N ARG A 195 3.53 50.18 6.23
CA ARG A 195 2.37 50.98 5.81
C ARG A 195 2.29 52.21 6.69
N GLY A 196 2.64 53.38 6.11
CA GLY A 196 2.37 54.68 6.73
C GLY A 196 0.87 54.95 6.71
N TYR A 197 0.30 55.21 7.89
CA TYR A 197 -1.00 55.84 8.03
C TYR A 197 -0.86 57.30 7.69
N TYR A 198 -1.52 57.73 6.63
CA TYR A 198 -1.81 59.17 6.44
C TYR A 198 -3.17 59.46 7.09
N GLY A 199 -3.09 60.20 8.22
CA GLY A 199 -4.24 60.96 8.72
C GLY A 199 -4.35 62.21 7.87
N SER A 200 -5.55 62.54 7.48
CA SER A 200 -5.93 63.91 7.03
C SER A 200 -7.13 64.35 7.81
N SER A 201 -6.91 65.38 8.60
CA SER A 201 -7.92 66.28 9.15
C SER A 201 -8.40 67.18 8.00
N GLN A 202 -9.64 67.33 7.85
CA GLN A 202 -10.54 68.52 7.80
C GLN A 202 -11.91 68.09 7.26
#